data_1d08ab0252f6d5bf894dfebfe2667819
#
_entry.id   1d08ab0252f6d5bf894dfebfe2667819
#
_cell.length_a   1.000
_cell.length_b   1.000
_cell.length_c   1.000
_cell.angle_alpha   90.00
_cell.angle_beta   90.00
_cell.angle_gamma   90.00
#
_symmetry.space_group_name_H-M   'P 1'
#
loop_
_entity.id
_entity.type
_entity.pdbx_description
1 polymer ?
#
loop_
_entity_poly.entity_id
_entity_poly.type
_entity_poly.pdbx_seq_one_letter_code
_entity_poly.pdbx_strand_id
1 'polypeptide(L)'
;MLYLALIFVIIILIIEKIINRKNIESENKEEEKNINYKDLYIKKEYIMTEQEYKFYRLLKNYTSKNNLNLFAQVSLYAIVNSKNYSDFNKIKSKSIDFVITDVNCKIKLCIELDDYTHIKEERRKRDNFIDKLFEELEIKMLRIPVQNYYNMTDIERKITESLL
;
A
#
# COMPACT_ATOMS: atom_id res chain seq x y z
N MET A 1 32.90 29.84 44.28
CA MET A 1 32.95 30.74 43.11
C MET A 1 32.93 29.93 41.79
N LEU A 2 33.85 28.98 41.56
CA LEU A 2 33.94 28.20 40.31
C LEU A 2 32.67 27.37 39.98
N TYR A 3 32.05 26.76 40.98
CA TYR A 3 30.82 25.96 40.84
C TYR A 3 29.59 26.80 40.40
N LEU A 4 29.46 28.01 40.91
CA LEU A 4 28.37 28.92 40.53
C LEU A 4 28.55 29.41 39.07
N ALA A 5 29.78 29.65 38.63
CA ALA A 5 30.07 30.00 37.24
C ALA A 5 29.75 28.84 36.29
N LEU A 6 30.06 27.60 36.67
CA LEU A 6 29.77 26.41 35.86
C LEU A 6 28.24 26.19 35.70
N ILE A 7 27.49 26.33 36.80
CA ILE A 7 26.02 26.23 36.76
C ILE A 7 25.42 27.31 35.85
N PHE A 8 25.93 28.51 35.89
CA PHE A 8 25.47 29.62 35.03
C PHE A 8 25.70 29.34 33.56
N VAL A 9 26.90 28.81 33.21
CA VAL A 9 27.19 28.38 31.81
C VAL A 9 26.24 27.29 31.35
N ILE A 10 25.96 26.27 32.17
CA ILE A 10 25.05 25.19 31.84
C ILE A 10 23.63 25.72 31.59
N ILE A 11 23.16 26.65 32.42
CA ILE A 11 21.85 27.27 32.25
C ILE A 11 21.78 28.05 30.92
N ILE A 12 22.81 28.80 30.55
CA ILE A 12 22.87 29.51 29.27
C ILE A 12 22.76 28.52 28.10
N LEU A 13 23.54 27.45 28.11
CA LEU A 13 23.51 26.44 27.05
C LEU A 13 22.14 25.75 26.92
N ILE A 14 21.45 25.54 28.05
CA ILE A 14 20.08 24.97 28.04
C ILE A 14 19.09 25.98 27.43
N ILE A 15 19.21 27.26 27.80
CA ILE A 15 18.34 28.32 27.27
C ILE A 15 18.55 28.47 25.76
N GLU A 16 19.78 28.50 25.28
CA GLU A 16 20.10 28.57 23.85
C GLU A 16 19.49 27.36 23.08
N LYS A 17 19.60 26.17 23.64
CA LYS A 17 19.03 24.95 23.03
C LYS A 17 17.51 24.99 22.95
N ILE A 18 16.85 25.60 23.98
CA ILE A 18 15.39 25.78 24.00
C ILE A 18 14.96 26.81 22.95
N ILE A 19 15.69 27.95 22.87
CA ILE A 19 15.40 29.02 21.90
C ILE A 19 15.58 28.49 20.48
N ASN A 20 16.68 27.79 20.17
CA ASN A 20 16.92 27.20 18.85
C ASN A 20 15.86 26.17 18.46
N ARG A 21 15.38 25.33 19.38
CA ARG A 21 14.25 24.43 19.12
C ARG A 21 12.98 25.19 18.76
N LYS A 22 12.63 26.26 19.51
CA LYS A 22 11.43 27.05 19.23
C LYS A 22 11.51 27.76 17.88
N ASN A 23 12.68 28.26 17.51
CA ASN A 23 12.90 28.93 16.23
C ASN A 23 12.73 27.91 15.07
N ILE A 24 13.34 26.72 15.16
CA ILE A 24 13.17 25.66 14.17
C ILE A 24 11.70 25.20 14.06
N GLU A 25 10.99 25.07 15.17
CA GLU A 25 9.55 24.72 15.17
C GLU A 25 8.68 25.83 14.56
N SER A 26 9.04 27.11 14.74
CA SER A 26 8.32 28.23 14.13
C SER A 26 8.59 28.35 12.64
N GLU A 27 9.84 28.18 12.19
CA GLU A 27 10.21 28.14 10.77
C GLU A 27 9.52 26.99 10.04
N ASN A 28 9.53 25.78 10.60
CA ASN A 28 8.83 24.63 10.03
C ASN A 28 7.30 24.86 9.93
N LYS A 29 6.69 25.53 10.90
CA LYS A 29 5.26 25.87 10.86
C LYS A 29 4.92 26.93 9.82
N GLU A 30 5.81 27.88 9.57
CA GLU A 30 5.63 28.89 8.51
C GLU A 30 5.84 28.29 7.11
N GLU A 31 6.80 27.38 6.94
CA GLU A 31 6.97 26.62 5.69
C GLU A 31 5.75 25.73 5.38
N GLU A 32 5.20 24.99 6.37
CA GLU A 32 3.98 24.20 6.18
C GLU A 32 2.76 25.05 5.79
N LYS A 33 2.64 26.30 6.30
CA LYS A 33 1.51 27.20 5.96
C LYS A 33 1.55 27.71 4.51
N ASN A 34 2.72 27.71 3.87
CA ASN A 34 2.89 28.26 2.53
C ASN A 34 2.96 27.19 1.43
N ILE A 35 2.80 25.90 1.77
CA ILE A 35 2.82 24.84 0.77
C ILE A 35 1.53 24.89 -0.07
N ASN A 36 1.67 25.20 -1.36
CA ASN A 36 0.57 25.05 -2.30
C ASN A 36 0.56 23.61 -2.85
N TYR A 37 -0.23 22.76 -2.24
CA TYR A 37 -0.33 21.35 -2.63
C TYR A 37 -0.75 21.13 -4.09
N LYS A 38 -1.44 22.10 -4.73
CA LYS A 38 -1.81 22.01 -6.15
C LYS A 38 -0.60 22.11 -7.09
N ASP A 39 0.50 22.70 -6.65
CA ASP A 39 1.73 22.77 -7.43
C ASP A 39 2.56 21.47 -7.32
N LEU A 40 2.31 20.69 -6.27
CA LEU A 40 3.04 19.46 -5.97
C LEU A 40 2.29 18.19 -6.36
N TYR A 41 0.96 18.22 -6.41
CA TYR A 41 0.13 17.03 -6.59
C TYR A 41 -0.98 17.25 -7.60
N ILE A 42 -1.22 16.23 -8.41
CA ILE A 42 -2.32 16.20 -9.37
C ILE A 42 -3.29 15.10 -8.93
N LYS A 43 -4.58 15.45 -8.81
CA LYS A 43 -5.63 14.48 -8.53
C LYS A 43 -5.77 13.50 -9.68
N LYS A 44 -5.72 12.20 -9.39
CA LYS A 44 -6.11 11.16 -10.35
C LYS A 44 -7.63 11.18 -10.54
N GLU A 45 -8.08 11.03 -11.78
CA GLU A 45 -9.50 10.94 -12.10
C GLU A 45 -10.05 9.54 -11.76
N TYR A 46 -9.25 8.50 -12.04
CA TYR A 46 -9.63 7.11 -11.82
C TYR A 46 -8.61 6.41 -10.91
N ILE A 47 -9.09 5.54 -10.03
CA ILE A 47 -8.25 4.71 -9.15
C ILE A 47 -7.76 3.43 -9.84
N MET A 48 -8.44 3.04 -10.92
CA MET A 48 -8.16 1.83 -11.71
C MET A 48 -7.94 2.19 -13.18
N THR A 49 -7.17 1.39 -13.87
CA THR A 49 -7.07 1.39 -15.33
C THR A 49 -8.36 0.86 -15.96
N GLU A 50 -8.55 1.06 -17.26
CA GLU A 50 -9.72 0.55 -17.98
C GLU A 50 -9.82 -0.99 -17.91
N GLN A 51 -8.68 -1.68 -18.00
CA GLN A 51 -8.63 -3.15 -17.92
C GLN A 51 -8.97 -3.65 -16.52
N GLU A 52 -8.41 -3.04 -15.49
CA GLU A 52 -8.76 -3.34 -14.09
C GLU A 52 -10.25 -3.08 -13.82
N TYR A 53 -10.80 -2.00 -14.35
CA TYR A 53 -12.22 -1.68 -14.17
C TYR A 53 -13.15 -2.70 -14.87
N LYS A 54 -12.80 -3.15 -16.07
CA LYS A 54 -13.53 -4.25 -16.75
C LYS A 54 -13.56 -5.51 -15.89
N PHE A 55 -12.41 -5.89 -15.35
CA PHE A 55 -12.28 -7.07 -14.50
C PHE A 55 -12.98 -6.88 -13.14
N TYR A 56 -12.85 -5.71 -12.53
CA TYR A 56 -13.59 -5.35 -11.31
C TYR A 56 -15.09 -5.59 -11.43
N ARG A 57 -15.70 -5.23 -12.55
CA ARG A 57 -17.14 -5.46 -12.77
C ARG A 57 -17.51 -6.95 -12.75
N LEU A 58 -16.67 -7.80 -13.28
CA LEU A 58 -16.86 -9.26 -13.24
C LEU A 58 -16.74 -9.78 -11.79
N LEU A 59 -15.68 -9.38 -11.10
CA LEU A 59 -15.47 -9.75 -9.69
C LEU A 59 -16.62 -9.28 -8.81
N LYS A 60 -17.10 -8.04 -9.01
CA LYS A 60 -18.22 -7.49 -8.24
C LYS A 60 -19.50 -8.30 -8.41
N ASN A 61 -19.80 -8.76 -9.62
CA ASN A 61 -20.95 -9.63 -9.87
C ASN A 61 -20.79 -10.98 -9.12
N TYR A 62 -19.61 -11.61 -9.19
CA TYR A 62 -19.31 -12.84 -8.49
C TYR A 62 -19.43 -12.68 -6.97
N THR A 63 -18.77 -11.68 -6.39
CA THR A 63 -18.74 -11.47 -4.93
C THR A 63 -20.12 -11.15 -4.38
N SER A 64 -20.93 -10.35 -5.11
CA SER A 64 -22.31 -10.04 -4.71
C SER A 64 -23.20 -11.28 -4.64
N LYS A 65 -23.04 -12.23 -5.59
CA LYS A 65 -23.80 -13.50 -5.61
C LYS A 65 -23.40 -14.46 -4.49
N ASN A 66 -22.12 -14.36 -4.02
CA ASN A 66 -21.55 -15.30 -3.06
C ASN A 66 -21.40 -14.73 -1.64
N ASN A 67 -22.03 -13.58 -1.37
CA ASN A 67 -21.95 -12.91 -0.06
C ASN A 67 -20.51 -12.64 0.41
N LEU A 68 -19.68 -12.13 -0.52
CA LEU A 68 -18.28 -11.77 -0.31
C LEU A 68 -18.10 -10.27 -0.52
N ASN A 69 -17.07 -9.68 0.11
CA ASN A 69 -16.67 -8.31 -0.15
C ASN A 69 -15.53 -8.28 -1.19
N LEU A 70 -15.49 -7.20 -1.97
CA LEU A 70 -14.44 -6.92 -2.93
C LEU A 70 -13.79 -5.58 -2.64
N PHE A 71 -12.48 -5.57 -2.50
CA PHE A 71 -11.65 -4.39 -2.37
C PHE A 71 -10.72 -4.28 -3.57
N ALA A 72 -10.49 -3.07 -4.05
CA ALA A 72 -9.57 -2.81 -5.16
C ALA A 72 -8.40 -1.93 -4.72
N GLN A 73 -7.24 -2.09 -5.35
CA GLN A 73 -6.01 -1.32 -5.10
C GLN A 73 -5.61 -1.33 -3.61
N VAL A 74 -5.62 -2.52 -3.01
CA VAL A 74 -5.35 -2.70 -1.57
C VAL A 74 -3.85 -2.63 -1.32
N SER A 75 -3.42 -1.71 -0.46
CA SER A 75 -2.02 -1.63 -0.06
C SER A 75 -1.53 -2.95 0.55
N LEU A 76 -0.35 -3.41 0.13
CA LEU A 76 0.21 -4.67 0.61
C LEU A 76 0.40 -4.67 2.14
N TYR A 77 0.71 -3.52 2.73
CA TYR A 77 0.86 -3.43 4.18
C TYR A 77 -0.47 -3.53 4.95
N ALA A 78 -1.62 -3.42 4.28
CA ALA A 78 -2.93 -3.72 4.87
C ALA A 78 -3.22 -5.24 4.91
N ILE A 79 -2.47 -6.03 4.12
CA ILE A 79 -2.60 -7.50 4.02
C ILE A 79 -1.55 -8.18 4.89
N VAL A 80 -0.32 -7.64 4.91
CA VAL A 80 0.84 -8.21 5.59
C VAL A 80 1.47 -7.18 6.50
N ASN A 81 1.70 -7.55 7.77
CA ASN A 81 2.39 -6.70 8.72
C ASN A 81 3.89 -7.04 8.75
N SER A 82 4.77 -6.05 8.92
CA SER A 82 6.21 -6.26 9.00
C SER A 82 6.70 -6.20 10.45
N LYS A 83 7.74 -6.98 10.78
CA LYS A 83 8.34 -7.01 12.11
C LYS A 83 9.32 -5.87 12.37
N ASN A 84 9.83 -5.21 11.31
CA ASN A 84 10.80 -4.13 11.41
C ASN A 84 10.66 -3.13 10.26
N TYR A 85 11.31 -1.98 10.39
CA TYR A 85 11.23 -0.88 9.42
C TYR A 85 11.83 -1.22 8.04
N SER A 86 12.89 -2.03 8.00
CA SER A 86 13.51 -2.46 6.73
C SER A 86 12.53 -3.27 5.87
N ASP A 87 11.82 -4.22 6.50
CA ASP A 87 10.83 -5.04 5.81
C ASP A 87 9.55 -4.26 5.49
N PHE A 88 9.16 -3.29 6.35
CA PHE A 88 8.09 -2.35 6.03
C PHE A 88 8.38 -1.58 4.73
N ASN A 89 9.61 -1.11 4.53
CA ASN A 89 10.00 -0.40 3.30
C ASN A 89 9.85 -1.24 2.02
N LYS A 90 9.92 -2.57 2.13
CA LYS A 90 9.72 -3.47 0.98
C LYS A 90 8.26 -3.60 0.56
N ILE A 91 7.31 -3.38 1.47
CA ILE A 91 5.86 -3.56 1.23
C ILE A 91 5.06 -2.26 1.12
N LYS A 92 5.50 -1.16 1.74
CA LYS A 92 4.74 0.10 1.89
C LYS A 92 4.25 0.74 0.59
N SER A 93 4.99 0.56 -0.50
CA SER A 93 4.69 1.16 -1.81
C SER A 93 4.06 0.18 -2.80
N LYS A 94 3.68 -1.01 -2.34
CA LYS A 94 3.08 -2.05 -3.16
C LYS A 94 1.58 -2.17 -2.86
N SER A 95 0.82 -2.51 -3.88
CA SER A 95 -0.62 -2.79 -3.78
C SER A 95 -0.95 -4.08 -4.51
N ILE A 96 -2.05 -4.69 -4.11
CA ILE A 96 -2.70 -5.80 -4.78
C ILE A 96 -3.93 -5.26 -5.50
N ASP A 97 -4.13 -5.66 -6.75
CA ASP A 97 -5.20 -5.12 -7.59
C ASP A 97 -6.58 -5.37 -6.97
N PHE A 98 -6.85 -6.61 -6.50
CA PHE A 98 -8.11 -6.96 -5.86
C PHE A 98 -7.92 -7.90 -4.68
N VAL A 99 -8.74 -7.71 -3.64
CA VAL A 99 -8.80 -8.60 -2.48
C VAL A 99 -10.25 -8.98 -2.25
N ILE A 100 -10.52 -10.28 -2.20
CA ILE A 100 -11.81 -10.85 -1.81
C ILE A 100 -11.75 -11.25 -0.35
N THR A 101 -12.76 -10.83 0.43
CA THR A 101 -12.90 -11.21 1.84
C THR A 101 -14.29 -11.80 2.10
N ASP A 102 -14.45 -12.44 3.26
CA ASP A 102 -15.78 -12.74 3.78
C ASP A 102 -16.47 -11.48 4.33
N VAL A 103 -17.70 -11.64 4.83
CA VAL A 103 -18.51 -10.55 5.39
C VAL A 103 -17.86 -9.85 6.59
N ASN A 104 -16.94 -10.53 7.30
CA ASN A 104 -16.19 -10.01 8.43
C ASN A 104 -14.84 -9.41 8.04
N CYS A 105 -14.62 -9.16 6.74
CA CYS A 105 -13.37 -8.65 6.19
C CYS A 105 -12.16 -9.59 6.38
N LYS A 106 -12.36 -10.89 6.63
CA LYS A 106 -11.27 -11.87 6.65
C LYS A 106 -10.83 -12.15 5.22
N ILE A 107 -9.54 -11.96 4.93
CA ILE A 107 -8.95 -12.18 3.61
C ILE A 107 -9.15 -13.64 3.19
N LYS A 108 -9.68 -13.83 1.97
CA LYS A 108 -9.91 -15.13 1.35
C LYS A 108 -9.05 -15.36 0.13
N LEU A 109 -8.90 -14.34 -0.71
CA LEU A 109 -8.15 -14.44 -1.97
C LEU A 109 -7.65 -13.06 -2.38
N CYS A 110 -6.38 -12.99 -2.76
CA CYS A 110 -5.77 -11.87 -3.44
C CYS A 110 -5.73 -12.16 -4.95
N ILE A 111 -5.96 -11.15 -5.78
CA ILE A 111 -5.97 -11.29 -7.25
C ILE A 111 -5.13 -10.17 -7.86
N GLU A 112 -4.24 -10.52 -8.78
CA GLU A 112 -3.43 -9.62 -9.60
C GLU A 112 -3.76 -9.80 -11.08
N LEU A 113 -3.84 -8.69 -11.83
CA LEU A 113 -3.95 -8.69 -13.28
C LEU A 113 -2.57 -8.53 -13.90
N ASP A 114 -2.05 -9.60 -14.49
CA ASP A 114 -0.72 -9.61 -15.09
C ASP A 114 -0.76 -9.18 -16.57
N ASP A 115 -0.11 -8.05 -16.85
CA ASP A 115 0.17 -7.62 -18.23
C ASP A 115 1.57 -8.10 -18.64
N TYR A 116 1.64 -9.15 -19.44
CA TYR A 116 2.88 -9.77 -19.92
C TYR A 116 3.58 -8.97 -21.03
N THR A 117 2.96 -7.91 -21.57
CA THR A 117 3.51 -7.18 -22.73
C THR A 117 4.74 -6.32 -22.41
N HIS A 118 5.01 -6.04 -21.12
CA HIS A 118 6.10 -5.18 -20.67
C HIS A 118 6.84 -5.75 -19.46
N ILE A 119 7.47 -6.94 -19.60
CA ILE A 119 8.25 -7.54 -18.52
C ILE A 119 9.61 -6.85 -18.40
N LYS A 120 9.69 -5.84 -17.53
CA LYS A 120 10.97 -5.32 -17.03
C LYS A 120 11.48 -6.24 -15.91
N GLU A 121 12.80 -6.46 -15.83
CA GLU A 121 13.43 -7.33 -14.82
C GLU A 121 13.08 -6.92 -13.37
N GLU A 122 12.94 -5.61 -13.11
CA GLU A 122 12.52 -5.08 -11.81
C GLU A 122 11.10 -5.52 -11.43
N ARG A 123 10.17 -5.58 -12.42
CA ARG A 123 8.80 -6.07 -12.19
C ARG A 123 8.82 -7.55 -11.82
N ARG A 124 9.62 -8.36 -12.53
CA ARG A 124 9.77 -9.79 -12.22
C ARG A 124 10.35 -10.03 -10.83
N LYS A 125 11.34 -9.23 -10.38
CA LYS A 125 11.87 -9.31 -9.00
C LYS A 125 10.82 -8.96 -7.95
N ARG A 126 9.98 -7.95 -8.23
CA ARG A 126 8.87 -7.55 -7.36
C ARG A 126 7.83 -8.66 -7.24
N ASP A 127 7.42 -9.23 -8.36
CA ASP A 127 6.41 -10.26 -8.44
C ASP A 127 6.89 -11.53 -7.73
N ASN A 128 8.14 -11.96 -7.95
CA ASN A 128 8.76 -13.07 -7.21
C ASN A 128 8.81 -12.83 -5.70
N PHE A 129 9.00 -11.59 -5.25
CA PHE A 129 8.97 -11.26 -3.82
C PHE A 129 7.58 -11.43 -3.22
N ILE A 130 6.54 -10.95 -3.91
CA ILE A 130 5.15 -11.05 -3.45
C ILE A 130 4.71 -12.51 -3.44
N ASP A 131 5.02 -13.27 -4.50
CA ASP A 131 4.67 -14.68 -4.61
C ASP A 131 5.26 -15.50 -3.45
N LYS A 132 6.56 -15.36 -3.17
CA LYS A 132 7.21 -16.02 -2.02
C LYS A 132 6.62 -15.58 -0.68
N LEU A 133 6.38 -14.28 -0.51
CA LEU A 133 5.80 -13.75 0.71
C LEU A 133 4.42 -14.36 0.99
N PHE A 134 3.59 -14.46 -0.04
CA PHE A 134 2.24 -15.00 0.07
C PHE A 134 2.25 -16.52 0.27
N GLU A 135 3.14 -17.23 -0.41
CA GLU A 135 3.36 -18.67 -0.21
C GLU A 135 3.76 -18.97 1.25
N GLU A 136 4.77 -18.26 1.80
CA GLU A 136 5.24 -18.45 3.18
C GLU A 136 4.21 -18.07 4.24
N LEU A 137 3.31 -17.11 3.94
CA LEU A 137 2.25 -16.67 4.84
C LEU A 137 0.91 -17.37 4.60
N GLU A 138 0.86 -18.36 3.69
CA GLU A 138 -0.35 -19.10 3.31
C GLU A 138 -1.49 -18.18 2.82
N ILE A 139 -1.14 -17.06 2.17
CA ILE A 139 -2.10 -16.13 1.56
C ILE A 139 -2.39 -16.60 0.14
N LYS A 140 -3.65 -16.91 -0.14
CA LYS A 140 -4.08 -17.37 -1.46
C LYS A 140 -3.95 -16.23 -2.48
N MET A 141 -3.25 -16.50 -3.60
CA MET A 141 -3.04 -15.57 -4.71
C MET A 141 -3.50 -16.19 -6.03
N LEU A 142 -4.28 -15.44 -6.79
CA LEU A 142 -4.69 -15.79 -8.15
C LEU A 142 -4.17 -14.74 -9.13
N ARG A 143 -3.32 -15.15 -10.08
CA ARG A 143 -2.85 -14.29 -11.16
C ARG A 143 -3.67 -14.53 -12.41
N ILE A 144 -4.21 -13.45 -12.96
CA ILE A 144 -5.03 -13.49 -14.18
C ILE A 144 -4.35 -12.65 -15.25
N PRO A 145 -4.04 -13.21 -16.44
CA PRO A 145 -3.50 -12.41 -17.53
C PRO A 145 -4.52 -11.37 -17.99
N VAL A 146 -4.05 -10.15 -18.27
CA VAL A 146 -4.87 -9.12 -18.90
C VAL A 146 -5.35 -9.59 -20.26
N GLN A 147 -6.66 -9.49 -20.50
CA GLN A 147 -7.32 -9.93 -21.76
C GLN A 147 -8.34 -8.87 -22.18
N ASN A 148 -8.55 -8.78 -23.49
CA ASN A 148 -9.61 -7.92 -24.04
C ASN A 148 -11.01 -8.42 -23.67
N TYR A 149 -11.16 -9.72 -23.51
CA TYR A 149 -12.41 -10.37 -23.13
C TYR A 149 -12.14 -11.51 -22.12
N TYR A 150 -12.95 -11.58 -21.07
CA TYR A 150 -12.90 -12.63 -20.06
C TYR A 150 -14.14 -13.52 -20.17
N ASN A 151 -13.94 -14.83 -20.25
CA ASN A 151 -15.04 -15.78 -20.09
C ASN A 151 -15.45 -15.81 -18.61
N MET A 152 -16.67 -15.38 -18.31
CA MET A 152 -17.17 -15.26 -16.94
C MET A 152 -17.17 -16.61 -16.21
N THR A 153 -17.62 -17.67 -16.87
CA THR A 153 -17.67 -19.02 -16.29
C THR A 153 -16.27 -19.53 -15.93
N ASP A 154 -15.26 -19.26 -16.76
CA ASP A 154 -13.88 -19.65 -16.47
C ASP A 154 -13.30 -18.87 -15.28
N ILE A 155 -13.57 -17.58 -15.20
CA ILE A 155 -13.13 -16.73 -14.07
C ILE A 155 -13.81 -17.18 -12.78
N GLU A 156 -15.12 -17.39 -12.77
CA GLU A 156 -15.88 -17.87 -11.61
C GLU A 156 -15.34 -19.22 -11.12
N ARG A 157 -15.06 -20.15 -12.04
CA ARG A 157 -14.45 -21.45 -11.72
C ARG A 157 -13.09 -21.29 -11.05
N LYS A 158 -12.18 -20.51 -11.64
CA LYS A 158 -10.83 -20.26 -11.08
C LYS A 158 -10.89 -19.66 -9.69
N ILE A 159 -11.78 -18.68 -9.46
CA ILE A 159 -11.96 -18.07 -8.14
C ILE A 159 -12.47 -19.09 -7.14
N THR A 160 -13.49 -19.88 -7.53
CA THR A 160 -14.08 -20.90 -6.65
C THR A 160 -13.04 -21.96 -6.26
N GLU A 161 -12.26 -22.47 -7.22
CA GLU A 161 -11.16 -23.42 -6.98
C GLU A 161 -10.09 -22.84 -6.05
N SER A 162 -9.78 -21.53 -6.19
CA SER A 162 -8.81 -20.85 -5.31
C SER A 162 -9.36 -20.61 -3.91
N LEU A 163 -10.65 -20.55 -3.70
CA LEU A 163 -11.28 -20.33 -2.38
C LEU A 163 -11.39 -21.65 -1.57
N LEU A 164 -11.39 -22.81 -2.22
CA LEU A 164 -11.37 -24.12 -1.57
C LEU A 164 -9.99 -24.43 -0.97
#